data_c651a6c419da7b6596a78869e2aa695c
#
_entry.id   c651a6c419da7b6596a78869e2aa695c
#
_cell.length_a   1.000
_cell.length_b   1.000
_cell.length_c   1.000
_cell.angle_alpha   90.00
_cell.angle_beta   90.00
_cell.angle_gamma   90.00
#
_symmetry.space_group_name_H-M   'P 1'
#
loop_
_entity.id
_entity.type
_entity.pdbx_description
1 polymer ?
#
loop_
_entity_poly.entity_id
_entity_poly.type
_entity_poly.pdbx_seq_one_letter_code
_entity_poly.pdbx_strand_id
1 'polypeptide(L)'
;MLGEGVEPASIEHAGSQAGYPAPPLQLSDELNLELMHKIAVASRKGIEDAGGKYEPHPAEAVVEKMIEIGRPSRLKGAGFYEYVDGKRTGLWPGLRETFKSGASEPPLQDMIDRMLFAEALETQKCLDENVLTSTADANIGSIMGIGFPPWTGGSAQYIVGYEGAHGTGKEAFVARARELAAKYGDRFLPPNSLA
;
A
#
# COMPACT_ATOMS: atom_id res chain seq x y z
N MET A 1 -5.53 -5.47 -2.73
CA MET A 1 -6.94 -5.09 -2.97
C MET A 1 -7.36 -5.32 -4.42
N LEU A 2 -6.77 -4.65 -5.43
CA LEU A 2 -7.20 -4.83 -6.83
C LEU A 2 -7.12 -6.29 -7.30
N GLY A 3 -6.01 -6.99 -7.04
CA GLY A 3 -5.87 -8.42 -7.35
C GLY A 3 -6.81 -9.35 -6.56
N GLU A 4 -7.44 -8.85 -5.51
CA GLU A 4 -8.48 -9.53 -4.74
C GLU A 4 -9.88 -9.26 -5.32
N GLY A 5 -9.98 -8.43 -6.38
CA GLY A 5 -11.22 -8.07 -7.05
C GLY A 5 -12.01 -6.94 -6.40
N VAL A 6 -11.38 -6.17 -5.51
CA VAL A 6 -11.99 -4.96 -4.95
C VAL A 6 -12.20 -3.94 -6.07
N GLU A 7 -13.37 -3.31 -6.07
CA GLU A 7 -13.74 -2.30 -7.06
C GLU A 7 -12.68 -1.18 -7.13
N PRO A 8 -12.11 -0.87 -8.30
CA PRO A 8 -11.05 0.13 -8.44
C PRO A 8 -11.43 1.51 -7.87
N ALA A 9 -12.68 1.95 -8.07
CA ALA A 9 -13.15 3.23 -7.55
C ALA A 9 -13.20 3.24 -6.01
N SER A 10 -13.53 2.12 -5.37
CA SER A 10 -13.52 1.99 -3.92
C SER A 10 -12.11 2.05 -3.34
N ILE A 11 -11.12 1.46 -4.04
CA ILE A 11 -9.70 1.54 -3.66
C ILE A 11 -9.24 3.01 -3.68
N GLU A 12 -9.56 3.74 -4.75
CA GLU A 12 -9.20 5.16 -4.90
C GLU A 12 -9.92 6.04 -3.87
N HIS A 13 -11.19 5.74 -3.61
CA HIS A 13 -11.96 6.42 -2.58
C HIS A 13 -11.35 6.19 -1.19
N ALA A 14 -10.99 4.94 -0.86
CA ALA A 14 -10.35 4.61 0.41
C ALA A 14 -9.01 5.35 0.60
N GLY A 15 -8.17 5.42 -0.44
CA GLY A 15 -6.92 6.18 -0.39
C GLY A 15 -7.15 7.68 -0.17
N SER A 16 -8.16 8.25 -0.82
CA SER A 16 -8.55 9.65 -0.63
C SER A 16 -9.10 9.91 0.78
N GLN A 17 -9.92 9.00 1.31
CA GLN A 17 -10.46 9.10 2.68
C GLN A 17 -9.38 8.89 3.74
N ALA A 18 -8.38 8.07 3.48
CA ALA A 18 -7.21 7.93 4.34
C ALA A 18 -6.39 9.22 4.43
N GLY A 19 -6.52 10.12 3.45
CA GLY A 19 -5.82 11.41 3.41
C GLY A 19 -4.51 11.40 2.63
N TYR A 20 -4.30 10.41 1.77
CA TYR A 20 -3.15 10.39 0.87
C TYR A 20 -3.22 11.52 -0.16
N PRO A 21 -2.10 12.16 -0.52
CA PRO A 21 -2.05 13.25 -1.51
C PRO A 21 -2.46 12.81 -2.92
N ALA A 22 -2.27 11.53 -3.22
CA ALA A 22 -2.74 10.88 -4.43
C ALA A 22 -3.26 9.48 -4.09
N PRO A 23 -4.43 9.07 -4.62
CA PRO A 23 -4.93 7.72 -4.40
C PRO A 23 -4.01 6.67 -5.04
N PRO A 24 -4.04 5.39 -4.55
CA PRO A 24 -3.00 4.41 -4.85
C PRO A 24 -2.87 4.01 -6.32
N LEU A 25 -3.96 3.86 -7.06
CA LEU A 25 -3.88 3.51 -8.48
C LEU A 25 -3.39 4.69 -9.33
N GLN A 26 -3.82 5.90 -8.99
CA GLN A 26 -3.29 7.12 -9.59
C GLN A 26 -1.79 7.25 -9.34
N LEU A 27 -1.34 7.10 -8.10
CA LEU A 27 0.06 7.20 -7.73
C LEU A 27 0.91 6.16 -8.48
N SER A 28 0.39 4.94 -8.61
CA SER A 28 1.07 3.86 -9.34
C SER A 28 1.31 4.21 -10.81
N ASP A 29 0.34 4.85 -11.48
CA ASP A 29 0.51 5.33 -12.85
C ASP A 29 1.56 6.44 -12.98
N GLU A 30 1.65 7.33 -11.99
CA GLU A 30 2.66 8.39 -11.95
C GLU A 30 4.08 7.84 -11.72
N LEU A 31 4.21 6.79 -10.88
CA LEU A 31 5.50 6.17 -10.55
C LEU A 31 6.01 5.22 -11.64
N ASN A 32 5.16 4.78 -12.56
CA ASN A 32 5.44 3.80 -13.60
C ASN A 32 5.58 2.34 -13.09
N LEU A 33 4.67 1.48 -13.52
CA LEU A 33 4.64 0.06 -13.13
C LEU A 33 5.88 -0.72 -13.60
N GLU A 34 6.50 -0.32 -14.73
CA GLU A 34 7.77 -0.93 -15.17
C GLU A 34 8.90 -0.69 -14.16
N LEU A 35 8.91 0.47 -13.47
CA LEU A 35 9.86 0.74 -12.41
C LEU A 35 9.59 -0.15 -11.20
N MET A 36 8.32 -0.28 -10.79
CA MET A 36 7.92 -1.16 -9.69
C MET A 36 8.33 -2.61 -9.97
N HIS A 37 8.10 -3.10 -11.19
CA HIS A 37 8.52 -4.44 -11.60
C HIS A 37 10.05 -4.61 -11.54
N LYS A 38 10.81 -3.64 -12.03
CA LYS A 38 12.29 -3.69 -11.96
C LYS A 38 12.80 -3.74 -10.52
N ILE A 39 12.17 -2.98 -9.61
CA ILE A 39 12.51 -3.00 -8.19
C ILE A 39 12.22 -4.39 -7.60
N ALA A 40 11.06 -4.98 -7.86
CA ALA A 40 10.71 -6.33 -7.40
C ALA A 40 11.72 -7.38 -7.89
N VAL A 41 12.08 -7.33 -9.18
CA VAL A 41 13.10 -8.25 -9.77
C VAL A 41 14.46 -8.06 -9.11
N ALA A 42 14.90 -6.83 -8.87
CA ALA A 42 16.18 -6.55 -8.21
C ALA A 42 16.18 -7.01 -6.74
N SER A 43 15.07 -6.79 -6.02
CA SER A 43 14.91 -7.26 -4.64
C SER A 43 14.92 -8.77 -4.55
N ARG A 44 14.20 -9.46 -5.44
CA ARG A 44 14.22 -10.92 -5.55
C ARG A 44 15.64 -11.43 -5.72
N LYS A 45 16.35 -10.90 -6.71
CA LYS A 45 17.73 -11.29 -6.98
C LYS A 45 18.64 -11.05 -5.77
N GLY A 46 18.54 -9.90 -5.10
CA GLY A 46 19.36 -9.60 -3.92
C GLY A 46 19.11 -10.56 -2.75
N ILE A 47 17.86 -10.93 -2.50
CA ILE A 47 17.50 -11.91 -1.46
C ILE A 47 18.02 -13.30 -1.79
N GLU A 48 17.84 -13.76 -3.04
CA GLU A 48 18.31 -15.09 -3.51
C GLU A 48 19.83 -15.17 -3.53
N ASP A 49 20.53 -14.14 -3.99
CA ASP A 49 22.00 -14.06 -3.98
C ASP A 49 22.57 -14.11 -2.53
N ALA A 50 21.81 -13.61 -1.56
CA ALA A 50 22.14 -13.71 -0.13
C ALA A 50 21.73 -15.06 0.51
N GLY A 51 21.20 -16.00 -0.26
CA GLY A 51 20.77 -17.33 0.20
C GLY A 51 19.40 -17.33 0.88
N GLY A 52 18.64 -16.24 0.78
CA GLY A 52 17.28 -16.12 1.29
C GLY A 52 16.23 -16.66 0.31
N LYS A 53 15.00 -16.81 0.79
CA LYS A 53 13.83 -17.17 -0.02
C LYS A 53 13.00 -15.92 -0.28
N TYR A 54 12.80 -15.58 -1.54
CA TYR A 54 11.90 -14.50 -1.92
C TYR A 54 10.44 -14.94 -1.87
N GLU A 55 9.60 -14.18 -1.20
CA GLU A 55 8.14 -14.35 -1.20
C GLU A 55 7.52 -13.20 -1.99
N PRO A 56 6.91 -13.48 -3.19
CA PRO A 56 6.36 -12.42 -4.03
C PRO A 56 5.20 -11.70 -3.32
N HIS A 57 5.20 -10.38 -3.40
CA HIS A 57 4.05 -9.62 -2.90
C HIS A 57 2.86 -9.76 -3.88
N PRO A 58 1.61 -9.96 -3.39
CA PRO A 58 0.44 -10.14 -4.26
C PRO A 58 0.21 -9.00 -5.29
N ALA A 59 0.72 -7.81 -5.03
CA ALA A 59 0.65 -6.70 -5.99
C ALA A 59 1.53 -6.90 -7.24
N GLU A 60 2.56 -7.75 -7.18
CA GLU A 60 3.44 -8.02 -8.33
C GLU A 60 2.66 -8.59 -9.51
N ALA A 61 1.75 -9.53 -9.25
CA ALA A 61 0.89 -10.10 -10.30
C ALA A 61 -0.01 -9.05 -10.96
N VAL A 62 -0.46 -8.04 -10.21
CA VAL A 62 -1.24 -6.92 -10.75
C VAL A 62 -0.36 -6.04 -11.64
N VAL A 63 0.84 -5.70 -11.19
CA VAL A 63 1.82 -4.91 -11.94
C VAL A 63 2.21 -5.61 -13.24
N GLU A 64 2.56 -6.90 -13.16
CA GLU A 64 2.92 -7.72 -14.33
C GLU A 64 1.77 -7.79 -15.33
N LYS A 65 0.54 -8.01 -14.87
CA LYS A 65 -0.65 -8.05 -15.72
C LYS A 65 -0.89 -6.74 -16.44
N MET A 66 -0.76 -5.60 -15.77
CA MET A 66 -0.92 -4.29 -16.37
C MET A 66 0.15 -4.02 -17.45
N ILE A 67 1.39 -4.43 -17.20
CA ILE A 67 2.49 -4.33 -18.18
C ILE A 67 2.20 -5.23 -19.39
N GLU A 68 1.81 -6.49 -19.17
CA GLU A 68 1.47 -7.47 -20.20
C GLU A 68 0.42 -6.93 -21.19
N ILE A 69 -0.62 -6.30 -20.68
CA ILE A 69 -1.71 -5.73 -21.50
C ILE A 69 -1.39 -4.34 -22.06
N GLY A 70 -0.14 -3.87 -21.95
CA GLY A 70 0.32 -2.62 -22.55
C GLY A 70 -0.11 -1.36 -21.80
N ARG A 71 -0.40 -1.45 -20.49
CA ARG A 71 -0.85 -0.33 -19.66
C ARG A 71 0.09 -0.02 -18.49
N PRO A 72 1.38 0.31 -18.76
CA PRO A 72 2.37 0.41 -17.68
C PRO A 72 2.38 1.74 -16.93
N SER A 73 1.87 2.84 -17.50
CA SER A 73 1.97 4.15 -16.84
C SER A 73 1.31 5.30 -17.60
N ARG A 74 1.12 6.42 -16.89
CA ARG A 74 0.79 7.72 -17.48
C ARG A 74 1.78 8.13 -18.56
N LEU A 75 3.07 7.94 -18.36
CA LEU A 75 4.12 8.30 -19.31
C LEU A 75 3.95 7.60 -20.67
N LYS A 76 3.41 6.38 -20.66
CA LYS A 76 3.10 5.59 -21.86
C LYS A 76 1.68 5.83 -22.39
N GLY A 77 0.93 6.71 -21.73
CA GLY A 77 -0.43 7.08 -22.14
C GLY A 77 -1.53 6.10 -21.73
N ALA A 78 -1.21 5.06 -20.96
CA ALA A 78 -2.16 4.06 -20.49
C ALA A 78 -1.66 3.40 -19.21
N GLY A 79 -2.48 3.39 -18.18
CA GLY A 79 -2.22 2.77 -16.88
C GLY A 79 -3.51 2.24 -16.28
N PHE A 80 -3.65 2.31 -14.97
CA PHE A 80 -4.93 2.08 -14.27
C PHE A 80 -5.99 3.11 -14.70
N TYR A 81 -5.50 4.26 -15.18
CA TYR A 81 -6.34 5.31 -15.74
C TYR A 81 -6.21 5.40 -17.25
N GLU A 82 -7.21 6.01 -17.87
CA GLU A 82 -7.17 6.48 -19.26
C GLU A 82 -6.56 7.88 -19.31
N TYR A 83 -5.79 8.13 -20.37
CA TYR A 83 -5.15 9.41 -20.64
C TYR A 83 -5.47 9.89 -22.05
N VAL A 84 -5.90 11.15 -22.17
CA VAL A 84 -6.11 11.84 -23.45
C VAL A 84 -5.25 13.09 -23.43
N ASP A 85 -4.39 13.25 -24.41
CA ASP A 85 -3.43 14.37 -24.51
C ASP A 85 -2.60 14.56 -23.22
N GLY A 86 -2.17 13.43 -22.60
CA GLY A 86 -1.41 13.42 -21.36
C GLY A 86 -2.21 13.76 -20.09
N LYS A 87 -3.52 14.03 -20.22
CA LYS A 87 -4.42 14.32 -19.11
C LYS A 87 -5.20 13.07 -18.71
N ARG A 88 -5.22 12.80 -17.42
CA ARG A 88 -6.01 11.73 -16.84
C ARG A 88 -7.50 12.02 -16.99
N THR A 89 -8.28 11.04 -17.45
CA THR A 89 -9.72 11.19 -17.69
C THR A 89 -10.57 10.36 -16.73
N GLY A 90 -10.26 9.11 -16.52
CA GLY A 90 -10.99 8.23 -15.60
C GLY A 90 -10.28 6.89 -15.44
N LEU A 91 -10.73 6.08 -14.49
CA LEU A 91 -10.26 4.71 -14.36
C LEU A 91 -10.55 3.91 -15.63
N TRP A 92 -9.57 3.11 -16.05
CA TRP A 92 -9.75 2.26 -17.22
C TRP A 92 -10.89 1.25 -17.01
N PRO A 93 -11.94 1.24 -17.87
CA PRO A 93 -13.10 0.35 -17.65
C PRO A 93 -12.76 -1.13 -17.63
N GLY A 94 -11.68 -1.54 -18.31
CA GLY A 94 -11.23 -2.94 -18.32
C GLY A 94 -10.67 -3.47 -17.02
N LEU A 95 -10.43 -2.63 -16.00
CA LEU A 95 -9.91 -3.07 -14.69
C LEU A 95 -10.84 -4.09 -14.02
N ARG A 96 -12.14 -3.86 -14.08
CA ARG A 96 -13.14 -4.75 -13.46
C ARG A 96 -13.08 -6.16 -14.04
N GLU A 97 -12.99 -6.28 -15.35
CA GLU A 97 -12.95 -7.59 -16.02
C GLU A 97 -11.58 -8.26 -15.86
N THR A 98 -10.50 -7.46 -15.90
CA THR A 98 -9.13 -7.96 -15.78
C THR A 98 -8.84 -8.55 -14.40
N PHE A 99 -9.36 -7.93 -13.34
CA PHE A 99 -9.10 -8.31 -11.95
C PHE A 99 -10.37 -8.82 -11.22
N LYS A 100 -11.35 -9.28 -11.98
CA LYS A 100 -12.60 -9.81 -11.42
C LYS A 100 -12.31 -10.98 -10.48
N SER A 101 -12.84 -10.88 -9.26
CA SER A 101 -12.93 -11.99 -8.33
C SER A 101 -14.38 -12.18 -7.88
N GLY A 102 -14.72 -13.34 -7.34
CA GLY A 102 -16.03 -13.58 -6.71
C GLY A 102 -16.09 -13.14 -5.25
N ALA A 103 -15.06 -12.46 -4.75
CA ALA A 103 -15.01 -12.02 -3.36
C ALA A 103 -15.95 -10.84 -3.10
N SER A 104 -16.47 -10.76 -1.88
CA SER A 104 -17.21 -9.58 -1.43
C SER A 104 -16.26 -8.41 -1.17
N GLU A 105 -16.73 -7.21 -1.44
CA GLU A 105 -15.97 -6.00 -1.19
C GLU A 105 -15.71 -5.81 0.32
N PRO A 106 -14.46 -5.53 0.73
CA PRO A 106 -14.14 -5.25 2.12
C PRO A 106 -14.83 -3.96 2.60
N PRO A 107 -15.12 -3.83 3.91
CA PRO A 107 -15.56 -2.56 4.47
C PRO A 107 -14.58 -1.43 4.15
N LEU A 108 -15.08 -0.21 3.93
CA LEU A 108 -14.26 0.96 3.62
C LEU A 108 -13.16 1.17 4.68
N GLN A 109 -13.49 1.00 5.96
CA GLN A 109 -12.52 1.15 7.04
C GLN A 109 -11.39 0.11 6.97
N ASP A 110 -11.70 -1.13 6.59
CA ASP A 110 -10.67 -2.16 6.40
C ASP A 110 -9.73 -1.77 5.24
N MET A 111 -10.24 -1.18 4.17
CA MET A 111 -9.41 -0.70 3.05
C MET A 111 -8.49 0.45 3.46
N ILE A 112 -9.00 1.42 4.22
CA ILE A 112 -8.23 2.54 4.77
C ILE A 112 -7.14 2.00 5.70
N ASP A 113 -7.52 1.18 6.66
CA ASP A 113 -6.58 0.63 7.65
C ASP A 113 -5.51 -0.23 6.99
N ARG A 114 -5.84 -1.01 5.96
CA ARG A 114 -4.85 -1.81 5.22
C ARG A 114 -3.75 -0.97 4.59
N MET A 115 -4.05 0.25 4.14
CA MET A 115 -3.05 1.18 3.62
C MET A 115 -2.19 1.76 4.75
N LEU A 116 -2.84 2.38 5.75
CA LEU A 116 -2.14 3.06 6.85
C LEU A 116 -1.32 2.10 7.71
N PHE A 117 -1.88 0.93 8.03
CA PHE A 117 -1.19 -0.06 8.86
C PHE A 117 0.00 -0.69 8.15
N ALA A 118 -0.06 -0.94 6.84
CA ALA A 118 1.08 -1.49 6.10
C ALA A 118 2.30 -0.58 6.22
N GLU A 119 2.14 0.73 6.03
CA GLU A 119 3.23 1.69 6.13
C GLU A 119 3.69 1.92 7.58
N ALA A 120 2.74 1.99 8.53
CA ALA A 120 3.08 2.18 9.94
C ALA A 120 3.83 0.98 10.53
N LEU A 121 3.41 -0.25 10.21
CA LEU A 121 4.09 -1.47 10.64
C LEU A 121 5.49 -1.59 10.03
N GLU A 122 5.65 -1.23 8.75
CA GLU A 122 6.96 -1.22 8.10
C GLU A 122 7.88 -0.16 8.70
N THR A 123 7.35 1.02 9.04
CA THR A 123 8.10 2.05 9.77
C THR A 123 8.62 1.52 11.11
N GLN A 124 7.79 0.79 11.85
CA GLN A 124 8.23 0.19 13.11
C GLN A 124 9.35 -0.83 12.92
N LYS A 125 9.28 -1.67 11.88
CA LYS A 125 10.38 -2.59 11.56
C LYS A 125 11.67 -1.84 11.22
N CYS A 126 11.57 -0.76 10.43
CA CYS A 126 12.73 0.09 10.13
C CYS A 126 13.37 0.71 11.37
N LEU A 127 12.56 1.06 12.38
CA LEU A 127 13.07 1.51 13.69
C LEU A 127 13.72 0.36 14.47
N ASP A 128 13.10 -0.81 14.51
CA ASP A 128 13.64 -1.99 15.19
C ASP A 128 14.97 -2.46 14.60
N GLU A 129 15.12 -2.34 13.30
CA GLU A 129 16.33 -2.71 12.54
C GLU A 129 17.39 -1.60 12.48
N ASN A 130 17.13 -0.43 13.12
CA ASN A 130 18.00 0.75 13.08
C ASN A 130 18.24 1.30 11.66
N VAL A 131 17.36 1.05 10.71
CA VAL A 131 17.32 1.76 9.41
C VAL A 131 16.89 3.21 9.63
N LEU A 132 15.91 3.41 10.50
CA LEU A 132 15.53 4.71 11.07
C LEU A 132 16.02 4.78 12.51
N THR A 133 16.65 5.89 12.88
CA THR A 133 17.30 6.06 14.20
C THR A 133 16.55 7.01 15.12
N SER A 134 15.50 7.66 14.63
CA SER A 134 14.64 8.52 15.45
C SER A 134 13.18 8.49 15.01
N THR A 135 12.27 8.63 15.97
CA THR A 135 10.82 8.77 15.70
C THR A 135 10.51 10.05 14.92
N ALA A 136 11.28 11.12 15.14
CA ALA A 136 11.11 12.38 14.41
C ALA A 136 11.37 12.19 12.91
N ASP A 137 12.49 11.52 12.57
CA ASP A 137 12.81 11.22 11.17
C ASP A 137 11.80 10.27 10.53
N ALA A 138 11.30 9.27 11.28
CA ALA A 138 10.24 8.38 10.85
C ALA A 138 8.98 9.15 10.49
N ASN A 139 8.54 10.08 11.34
CA ASN A 139 7.33 10.86 11.13
C ASN A 139 7.47 11.87 9.98
N ILE A 140 8.55 12.65 9.97
CA ILE A 140 8.80 13.65 8.92
C ILE A 140 9.05 12.94 7.58
N GLY A 141 9.87 11.89 7.59
CA GLY A 141 10.20 11.10 6.41
C GLY A 141 8.99 10.43 5.79
N SER A 142 8.07 9.88 6.59
CA SER A 142 6.86 9.28 6.06
C SER A 142 5.93 10.29 5.40
N ILE A 143 5.75 11.47 6.00
CA ILE A 143 4.90 12.52 5.42
C ILE A 143 5.52 13.11 4.16
N MET A 144 6.79 13.52 4.23
CA MET A 144 7.44 14.28 3.16
C MET A 144 8.04 13.39 2.07
N GLY A 145 8.45 12.17 2.41
CA GLY A 145 9.13 11.25 1.50
C GLY A 145 8.20 10.31 0.76
N ILE A 146 7.21 9.74 1.44
CA ILE A 146 6.30 8.74 0.85
C ILE A 146 4.82 9.18 0.85
N GLY A 147 4.51 10.38 1.33
CA GLY A 147 3.16 10.94 1.26
C GLY A 147 2.20 10.34 2.28
N PHE A 148 2.69 9.79 3.40
CA PHE A 148 1.83 9.34 4.48
C PHE A 148 0.92 10.48 4.96
N PRO A 149 -0.36 10.22 5.27
CA PRO A 149 -1.32 11.28 5.57
C PRO A 149 -0.87 12.22 6.71
N PRO A 150 -0.72 13.53 6.47
CA PRO A 150 -0.15 14.45 7.47
C PRO A 150 -1.02 14.63 8.72
N TRP A 151 -2.32 14.39 8.65
CA TRP A 151 -3.23 14.47 9.79
C TRP A 151 -2.88 13.47 10.91
N THR A 152 -2.14 12.40 10.59
CA THR A 152 -1.69 11.39 11.55
C THR A 152 -0.52 11.85 12.40
N GLY A 153 0.20 12.88 11.97
CA GLY A 153 1.49 13.28 12.56
C GLY A 153 2.69 12.43 12.11
N GLY A 154 2.48 11.50 11.18
CA GLY A 154 3.47 10.56 10.65
C GLY A 154 3.20 9.11 11.05
N SER A 155 3.88 8.19 10.38
CA SER A 155 3.61 6.75 10.50
C SER A 155 3.90 6.18 11.91
N ALA A 156 4.96 6.63 12.57
CA ALA A 156 5.24 6.24 13.95
C ALA A 156 4.27 6.91 14.94
N GLN A 157 3.89 8.17 14.71
CA GLN A 157 2.89 8.86 15.52
C GLN A 157 1.50 8.23 15.36
N TYR A 158 1.16 7.74 14.18
CA TYR A 158 -0.11 7.04 13.94
C TYR A 158 -0.28 5.80 14.84
N ILE A 159 0.80 5.07 15.13
CA ILE A 159 0.76 3.90 16.02
C ILE A 159 0.32 4.29 17.43
N VAL A 160 0.89 5.34 17.99
CA VAL A 160 0.63 5.76 19.38
C VAL A 160 -0.63 6.63 19.51
N GLY A 161 -1.02 7.29 18.44
CA GLY A 161 -2.22 8.13 18.36
C GLY A 161 -3.43 7.44 17.73
N TYR A 162 -3.36 6.14 17.46
CA TYR A 162 -4.45 5.42 16.80
C TYR A 162 -5.76 5.50 17.59
N GLU A 163 -6.84 5.72 16.86
CA GLU A 163 -8.21 5.68 17.37
C GLU A 163 -9.08 4.81 16.47
N GLY A 164 -9.78 3.84 17.02
CA GLY A 164 -10.63 2.92 16.25
C GLY A 164 -11.51 2.02 17.10
N ALA A 165 -12.04 0.98 16.51
CA ALA A 165 -13.01 0.07 17.14
C ALA A 165 -12.48 -0.61 18.41
N HIS A 166 -11.16 -0.75 18.57
CA HIS A 166 -10.52 -1.37 19.75
C HIS A 166 -10.11 -0.34 20.82
N GLY A 167 -10.49 0.92 20.69
CA GLY A 167 -10.13 2.01 21.59
C GLY A 167 -9.06 2.92 21.02
N THR A 168 -8.17 3.43 21.85
CA THR A 168 -7.15 4.42 21.48
C THR A 168 -5.75 3.97 21.87
N GLY A 169 -4.73 4.49 21.17
CA GLY A 169 -3.34 4.27 21.48
C GLY A 169 -2.74 2.98 20.90
N LYS A 170 -1.53 2.69 21.35
CA LYS A 170 -0.70 1.56 20.86
C LYS A 170 -1.41 0.21 21.00
N GLU A 171 -2.04 -0.06 22.13
CA GLU A 171 -2.73 -1.33 22.39
C GLU A 171 -3.91 -1.54 21.42
N ALA A 172 -4.67 -0.49 21.13
CA ALA A 172 -5.76 -0.54 20.17
C ALA A 172 -5.24 -0.73 18.74
N PHE A 173 -4.13 -0.07 18.36
CA PHE A 173 -3.43 -0.30 17.10
C PHE A 173 -3.00 -1.77 16.95
N VAL A 174 -2.36 -2.34 17.96
CA VAL A 174 -1.92 -3.74 17.96
C VAL A 174 -3.10 -4.72 17.83
N ALA A 175 -4.19 -4.46 18.55
CA ALA A 175 -5.40 -5.28 18.44
C ALA A 175 -5.98 -5.24 17.01
N ARG A 176 -6.05 -4.05 16.40
CA ARG A 176 -6.51 -3.88 15.02
C ARG A 176 -5.56 -4.52 14.00
N ALA A 177 -4.25 -4.39 14.19
CA ALA A 177 -3.25 -5.04 13.35
C ALA A 177 -3.43 -6.56 13.32
N ARG A 178 -3.66 -7.19 14.48
CA ARG A 178 -3.94 -8.63 14.59
C ARG A 178 -5.26 -9.03 13.90
N GLU A 179 -6.29 -8.20 14.01
CA GLU A 179 -7.54 -8.41 13.27
C GLU A 179 -7.33 -8.36 11.76
N LEU A 180 -6.58 -7.37 11.26
CA LEU A 180 -6.23 -7.26 9.86
C LEU A 180 -5.38 -8.44 9.39
N ALA A 181 -4.44 -8.91 10.22
CA ALA A 181 -3.63 -10.09 9.92
C ALA A 181 -4.49 -11.35 9.77
N ALA A 182 -5.45 -11.56 10.67
CA ALA A 182 -6.37 -12.70 10.60
C ALA A 182 -7.25 -12.68 9.35
N LYS A 183 -7.60 -11.49 8.83
CA LYS A 183 -8.45 -11.33 7.64
C LYS A 183 -7.66 -11.29 6.31
N TYR A 184 -6.49 -10.64 6.32
CA TYR A 184 -5.80 -10.22 5.09
C TYR A 184 -4.34 -10.66 5.00
N GLY A 185 -3.87 -11.46 5.98
CA GLY A 185 -2.58 -12.11 5.96
C GLY A 185 -1.51 -11.47 6.84
N ASP A 186 -0.43 -12.22 7.03
CA ASP A 186 0.62 -12.01 8.04
C ASP A 186 1.41 -10.70 7.89
N ARG A 187 1.31 -10.03 6.74
CA ARG A 187 1.91 -8.70 6.54
C ARG A 187 1.42 -7.62 7.54
N PHE A 188 0.27 -7.88 8.18
CA PHE A 188 -0.29 -7.00 9.21
C PHE A 188 0.05 -7.45 10.63
N LEU A 189 0.81 -8.53 10.83
CA LEU A 189 1.26 -8.93 12.15
C LEU A 189 2.16 -7.84 12.75
N PRO A 190 1.84 -7.35 13.96
CA PRO A 190 2.68 -6.37 14.62
C PRO A 190 4.02 -7.00 15.00
N PRO A 191 5.16 -6.29 14.84
CA PRO A 191 6.45 -6.77 15.32
C PRO A 191 6.45 -6.88 16.86
N ASN A 192 7.36 -7.71 17.39
CA ASN A 192 7.43 -7.98 18.84
C ASN A 192 7.67 -6.74 19.71
N SER A 193 8.30 -5.70 19.15
CA SER A 193 8.53 -4.41 19.81
C SER A 193 7.23 -3.64 20.12
N LEU A 194 6.15 -3.97 19.41
CA LEU A 194 4.82 -3.40 19.66
C LEU A 194 3.96 -4.28 20.56
N ALA A 195 4.27 -5.57 20.66
CA ALA A 195 3.46 -6.57 21.36
C ALA A 195 3.55 -6.43 22.89
#